data_343d00c7f76534f9868261967e2be73c
#
_entry.id   343d00c7f76534f9868261967e2be73c
#
_cell.length_a   1.000
_cell.length_b   1.000
_cell.length_c   1.000
_cell.angle_alpha   90.00
_cell.angle_beta   90.00
_cell.angle_gamma   90.00
#
_symmetry.space_group_name_H-M   'P 1'
#
loop_
_entity.id
_entity.type
_entity.pdbx_description
1 polymer ?
#
loop_
_entity_poly.entity_id
_entity_poly.type
_entity_poly.pdbx_seq_one_letter_code
_entity_poly.pdbx_strand_id
1 'polypeptide(L)'
;ASAAGRSAQRLYISENPNGIGERDQLDDAGDGSGYSAAHATHHPMLRALLENAGMSDLLLVNFDTGEVVYSTKKRVDLGTNSYTGPYADSGLGRVVEKLTTVAPGNSVLSDTFFYVPTSGEPVFFLAAAVRSGTDLVGALVTEVPVRALTDVMTAQGDWQRLGLGASGE
;
A
#
# COMPACT_ATOMS: atom_id res chain seq x y z
N ALA A 1 2.38 6.76 16.40
CA ALA A 1 1.95 7.75 15.39
C ALA A 1 2.34 9.16 15.82
N SER A 2 2.83 9.98 14.90
CA SER A 2 3.07 11.40 15.09
C SER A 2 1.76 12.18 15.26
N ALA A 3 1.82 13.49 15.54
CA ALA A 3 0.62 14.32 15.54
C ALA A 3 -0.05 14.37 14.15
N ALA A 4 0.76 14.43 13.09
CA ALA A 4 0.28 14.39 11.70
C ALA A 4 -0.37 13.04 11.36
N GLY A 5 0.25 11.92 11.75
CA GLY A 5 -0.32 10.60 11.54
C GLY A 5 -1.63 10.38 12.28
N ARG A 6 -1.74 10.85 13.52
CA ARG A 6 -3.03 10.81 14.24
C ARG A 6 -4.10 11.66 13.57
N SER A 7 -3.73 12.83 13.04
CA SER A 7 -4.66 13.66 12.27
C SER A 7 -5.13 12.97 10.99
N ALA A 8 -4.21 12.34 10.25
CA ALA A 8 -4.56 11.56 9.06
C ALA A 8 -5.50 10.40 9.39
N GLN A 9 -5.21 9.63 10.46
CA GLN A 9 -6.09 8.57 10.93
C GLN A 9 -7.49 9.09 11.30
N ARG A 10 -7.56 10.20 12.03
CA ARG A 10 -8.85 10.80 12.41
C ARG A 10 -9.65 11.21 11.18
N LEU A 11 -9.06 12.00 10.28
CA LEU A 11 -9.74 12.58 9.12
C LEU A 11 -10.11 11.54 8.05
N TYR A 12 -9.16 10.65 7.71
CA TYR A 12 -9.31 9.75 6.57
C TYR A 12 -9.78 8.34 6.95
N ILE A 13 -9.79 7.98 8.24
CA ILE A 13 -10.28 6.69 8.72
C ILE A 13 -11.52 6.86 9.59
N SER A 14 -11.38 7.56 10.75
CA SER A 14 -12.43 7.60 11.77
C SER A 14 -13.60 8.52 11.40
N GLU A 15 -13.32 9.68 10.82
CA GLU A 15 -14.30 10.68 10.37
C GLU A 15 -14.60 10.57 8.86
N ASN A 16 -14.07 9.56 8.17
CA ASN A 16 -14.36 9.33 6.76
C ASN A 16 -15.84 9.01 6.58
N PRO A 17 -16.58 9.75 5.74
CA PRO A 17 -18.01 9.54 5.55
C PRO A 17 -18.36 8.23 4.82
N ASN A 18 -17.37 7.62 4.14
CA ASN A 18 -17.56 6.39 3.41
C ASN A 18 -17.33 5.16 4.31
N GLY A 19 -17.97 4.05 3.99
CA GLY A 19 -17.79 2.77 4.68
C GLY A 19 -16.37 2.22 4.58
N ILE A 20 -16.06 1.21 5.41
CA ILE A 20 -14.71 0.62 5.51
C ILE A 20 -14.14 0.19 4.15
N GLY A 21 -14.96 -0.37 3.28
CA GLY A 21 -14.54 -0.82 1.93
C GLY A 21 -14.44 0.30 0.89
N GLU A 22 -14.95 1.50 1.20
CA GLU A 22 -15.09 2.62 0.26
C GLU A 22 -14.36 3.89 0.74
N ARG A 23 -13.51 3.80 1.76
CA ARG A 23 -12.77 4.95 2.29
C ARG A 23 -11.88 5.63 1.26
N ASP A 24 -11.46 4.91 0.25
CA ASP A 24 -10.71 5.41 -0.90
C ASP A 24 -11.52 6.36 -1.80
N GLN A 25 -12.82 6.50 -1.62
CA GLN A 25 -13.62 7.49 -2.33
C GLN A 25 -13.50 8.91 -1.75
N LEU A 26 -12.88 9.08 -0.58
CA LEU A 26 -12.64 10.39 0.02
C LEU A 26 -11.38 11.03 -0.59
N ASP A 27 -11.58 12.01 -1.46
CA ASP A 27 -10.48 12.74 -2.09
C ASP A 27 -9.98 13.90 -1.20
N ASP A 28 -10.88 14.62 -0.51
CA ASP A 28 -10.55 15.74 0.38
C ASP A 28 -11.32 15.62 1.70
N ALA A 29 -10.60 15.70 2.81
CA ALA A 29 -11.21 15.72 4.14
C ALA A 29 -11.81 17.09 4.53
N GLY A 30 -11.59 18.14 3.75
CA GLY A 30 -12.17 19.46 3.94
C GLY A 30 -11.64 20.25 5.13
N ASP A 31 -10.48 19.86 5.70
CA ASP A 31 -9.90 20.50 6.89
C ASP A 31 -9.01 21.72 6.54
N GLY A 32 -8.85 22.04 5.26
CA GLY A 32 -8.04 23.16 4.76
C GLY A 32 -6.54 22.97 4.92
N SER A 33 -6.06 21.80 5.31
CA SER A 33 -4.63 21.52 5.45
C SER A 33 -3.95 21.32 4.09
N GLY A 34 -2.63 21.61 4.05
CA GLY A 34 -1.82 21.30 2.87
C GLY A 34 -1.79 19.81 2.54
N TYR A 35 -1.95 18.94 3.54
CA TYR A 35 -2.07 17.51 3.32
C TYR A 35 -3.34 17.16 2.53
N SER A 36 -4.50 17.68 2.95
CA SER A 36 -5.77 17.43 2.25
C SER A 36 -5.79 18.01 0.85
N ALA A 37 -5.20 19.17 0.63
CA ALA A 37 -5.04 19.76 -0.70
C ALA A 37 -4.16 18.90 -1.64
N ALA A 38 -3.03 18.40 -1.14
CA ALA A 38 -2.18 17.46 -1.88
C ALA A 38 -2.88 16.13 -2.14
N HIS A 39 -3.60 15.61 -1.13
CA HIS A 39 -4.39 14.39 -1.24
C HIS A 39 -5.45 14.53 -2.32
N ALA A 40 -6.26 15.59 -2.31
CA ALA A 40 -7.29 15.85 -3.32
C ALA A 40 -6.73 15.91 -4.75
N THR A 41 -5.50 16.45 -4.89
CA THR A 41 -4.84 16.57 -6.20
C THR A 41 -4.36 15.22 -6.74
N HIS A 42 -3.78 14.37 -5.89
CA HIS A 42 -3.07 13.16 -6.34
C HIS A 42 -3.83 11.86 -6.13
N HIS A 43 -4.72 11.81 -5.13
CA HIS A 43 -5.41 10.58 -4.77
C HIS A 43 -6.25 9.96 -5.89
N PRO A 44 -7.03 10.72 -6.71
CA PRO A 44 -7.81 10.12 -7.80
C PRO A 44 -6.95 9.36 -8.81
N MET A 45 -5.78 9.89 -9.14
CA MET A 45 -4.83 9.23 -10.05
C MET A 45 -4.24 7.96 -9.43
N LEU A 46 -3.84 8.02 -8.14
CA LEU A 46 -3.26 6.87 -7.43
C LEU A 46 -4.30 5.75 -7.24
N ARG A 47 -5.56 6.11 -6.97
CA ARG A 47 -6.67 5.15 -6.91
C ARG A 47 -6.88 4.45 -8.24
N ALA A 48 -6.94 5.21 -9.35
CA ALA A 48 -7.08 4.63 -10.68
C ALA A 48 -5.89 3.72 -11.06
N LEU A 49 -4.67 4.10 -10.67
CA LEU A 49 -3.48 3.27 -10.85
C LEU A 49 -3.61 1.94 -10.10
N LEU A 50 -4.01 1.99 -8.83
CA LEU A 50 -4.23 0.83 -7.99
C LEU A 50 -5.23 -0.15 -8.61
N GLU A 51 -6.39 0.36 -9.02
CA GLU A 51 -7.48 -0.43 -9.62
C GLU A 51 -7.04 -1.09 -10.92
N ASN A 52 -6.39 -0.34 -11.82
CA ASN A 52 -5.91 -0.85 -13.10
C ASN A 52 -4.79 -1.90 -12.95
N ALA A 53 -3.99 -1.79 -11.90
CA ALA A 53 -2.89 -2.72 -11.64
C ALA A 53 -3.31 -3.97 -10.84
N GLY A 54 -4.56 -4.04 -10.36
CA GLY A 54 -5.05 -5.16 -9.55
C GLY A 54 -4.36 -5.30 -8.19
N MET A 55 -3.84 -4.20 -7.66
CA MET A 55 -3.17 -4.15 -6.35
C MET A 55 -4.19 -3.92 -5.23
N SER A 56 -3.86 -4.36 -4.01
CA SER A 56 -4.75 -4.21 -2.84
C SER A 56 -4.63 -2.85 -2.16
N ASP A 57 -3.44 -2.27 -2.10
CA ASP A 57 -3.18 -0.92 -1.60
C ASP A 57 -1.89 -0.35 -2.19
N LEU A 58 -1.76 0.97 -2.11
CA LEU A 58 -0.57 1.72 -2.43
C LEU A 58 -0.29 2.66 -1.26
N LEU A 59 0.90 2.52 -0.68
CA LEU A 59 1.34 3.24 0.50
C LEU A 59 2.53 4.15 0.16
N LEU A 60 2.60 5.32 0.79
CA LEU A 60 3.80 6.14 0.85
C LEU A 60 4.31 6.14 2.30
N VAL A 61 5.58 5.84 2.45
CA VAL A 61 6.28 5.86 3.74
C VAL A 61 7.33 6.96 3.70
N ASN A 62 7.30 7.85 4.69
CA ASN A 62 8.37 8.83 4.88
C ASN A 62 9.62 8.09 5.38
N PHE A 63 10.74 8.25 4.70
CA PHE A 63 11.93 7.46 4.99
C PHE A 63 12.64 7.88 6.27
N ASP A 64 12.66 9.18 6.58
CA ASP A 64 13.33 9.68 7.78
C ASP A 64 12.62 9.27 9.08
N THR A 65 11.29 9.23 9.04
CA THR A 65 10.47 8.98 10.21
C THR A 65 9.93 7.55 10.27
N GLY A 66 9.89 6.83 9.15
CA GLY A 66 9.23 5.52 9.02
C GLY A 66 7.71 5.59 9.02
N GLU A 67 7.10 6.78 9.00
CA GLU A 67 5.65 6.92 9.09
C GLU A 67 4.99 6.64 7.75
N VAL A 68 3.91 5.87 7.76
CA VAL A 68 3.02 5.66 6.62
C VAL A 68 2.19 6.94 6.45
N VAL A 69 2.61 7.80 5.53
CA VAL A 69 1.99 9.12 5.33
C VAL A 69 0.81 9.09 4.37
N TYR A 70 0.64 8.03 3.61
CA TYR A 70 -0.46 7.85 2.67
C TYR A 70 -0.82 6.37 2.51
N SER A 71 -2.09 6.08 2.34
CA SER A 71 -2.67 4.81 1.91
C SER A 71 -3.83 5.11 0.96
N THR A 72 -3.90 4.44 -0.17
CA THR A 72 -5.04 4.58 -1.08
C THR A 72 -6.31 4.09 -0.42
N LYS A 73 -6.26 2.91 0.21
CA LYS A 73 -7.43 2.28 0.86
C LYS A 73 -7.74 2.81 2.26
N LYS A 74 -6.85 3.66 2.82
CA LYS A 74 -7.04 4.28 4.14
C LYS A 74 -7.34 3.25 5.22
N ARG A 75 -6.48 2.20 5.25
CA ARG A 75 -6.52 1.15 6.25
C ARG A 75 -5.84 1.60 7.55
N VAL A 76 -5.88 0.75 8.56
CA VAL A 76 -5.40 1.05 9.92
C VAL A 76 -3.89 1.23 10.04
N ASP A 77 -3.12 0.90 9.00
CA ASP A 77 -1.68 1.15 8.89
C ASP A 77 -1.34 2.60 8.52
N LEU A 78 -2.27 3.37 7.94
CA LEU A 78 -2.09 4.81 7.71
C LEU A 78 -1.75 5.51 9.03
N GLY A 79 -0.70 6.34 9.02
CA GLY A 79 -0.22 7.07 10.19
C GLY A 79 0.54 6.22 11.21
N THR A 80 0.74 4.92 10.97
CA THR A 80 1.61 4.08 11.81
C THR A 80 3.07 4.21 11.40
N ASN A 81 3.98 3.66 12.22
CA ASN A 81 5.41 3.70 11.95
C ASN A 81 5.89 2.33 11.48
N SER A 82 6.52 2.27 10.30
CA SER A 82 7.02 1.03 9.71
C SER A 82 8.30 0.50 10.36
N TYR A 83 9.01 1.31 11.15
CA TYR A 83 10.23 0.88 11.84
C TYR A 83 9.97 0.39 13.26
N THR A 84 8.99 0.99 13.96
CA THR A 84 8.78 0.75 15.41
C THR A 84 7.31 0.53 15.78
N GLY A 85 6.41 0.59 14.81
CA GLY A 85 4.97 0.45 15.01
C GLY A 85 4.50 -1.01 14.98
N PRO A 86 3.18 -1.22 15.02
CA PRO A 86 2.60 -2.55 15.09
C PRO A 86 2.86 -3.42 13.85
N TYR A 87 3.28 -2.82 12.74
CA TYR A 87 3.56 -3.51 11.48
C TYR A 87 5.06 -3.53 11.12
N ALA A 88 5.95 -3.17 12.04
CA ALA A 88 7.40 -3.14 11.80
C ALA A 88 7.96 -4.52 11.42
N ASP A 89 7.49 -5.57 12.06
CA ASP A 89 7.91 -6.95 11.79
C ASP A 89 7.17 -7.60 10.60
N SER A 90 6.25 -6.87 9.96
CA SER A 90 5.53 -7.34 8.77
C SER A 90 6.33 -7.20 7.49
N GLY A 91 5.79 -7.69 6.38
CA GLY A 91 6.35 -7.47 5.05
C GLY A 91 6.56 -6.00 4.70
N LEU A 92 5.66 -5.10 5.16
CA LEU A 92 5.78 -3.65 4.97
C LEU A 92 7.05 -3.10 5.62
N GLY A 93 7.29 -3.35 6.90
CA GLY A 93 8.49 -2.86 7.60
C GLY A 93 9.76 -3.39 6.95
N ARG A 94 9.80 -4.68 6.63
CA ARG A 94 10.97 -5.34 6.02
C ARG A 94 11.33 -4.79 4.64
N VAL A 95 10.36 -4.51 3.77
CA VAL A 95 10.68 -3.96 2.43
C VAL A 95 11.19 -2.53 2.53
N VAL A 96 10.62 -1.71 3.44
CA VAL A 96 11.07 -0.33 3.67
C VAL A 96 12.51 -0.30 4.20
N GLU A 97 12.81 -1.11 5.20
CA GLU A 97 14.16 -1.25 5.74
C GLU A 97 15.16 -1.69 4.66
N LYS A 98 14.81 -2.70 3.87
CA LYS A 98 15.68 -3.26 2.83
C LYS A 98 15.99 -2.28 1.69
N LEU A 99 15.14 -1.28 1.43
CA LEU A 99 15.41 -0.22 0.45
C LEU A 99 16.68 0.58 0.73
N THR A 100 17.15 0.63 1.99
CA THR A 100 18.40 1.29 2.35
C THR A 100 19.64 0.61 1.76
N THR A 101 19.53 -0.67 1.45
CA THR A 101 20.66 -1.54 1.08
C THR A 101 20.72 -1.86 -0.41
N VAL A 102 19.66 -1.53 -1.17
CA VAL A 102 19.61 -1.81 -2.61
C VAL A 102 20.09 -0.63 -3.43
N ALA A 103 20.63 -0.92 -4.61
CA ALA A 103 21.09 0.12 -5.52
C ALA A 103 19.93 1.01 -6.01
N PRO A 104 20.17 2.30 -6.27
CA PRO A 104 19.17 3.20 -6.82
C PRO A 104 18.52 2.63 -8.08
N GLY A 105 17.20 2.75 -8.19
CA GLY A 105 16.42 2.22 -9.30
C GLY A 105 15.95 0.76 -9.15
N ASN A 106 16.44 0.07 -8.14
CA ASN A 106 15.95 -1.29 -7.82
C ASN A 106 14.74 -1.23 -6.91
N SER A 107 13.89 -2.23 -7.04
CA SER A 107 12.77 -2.50 -6.15
C SER A 107 13.07 -3.67 -5.20
N VAL A 108 12.31 -3.74 -4.12
CA VAL A 108 12.40 -4.81 -3.12
C VAL A 108 11.07 -5.53 -3.07
N LEU A 109 11.12 -6.86 -3.12
CA LEU A 109 9.95 -7.72 -2.93
C LEU A 109 10.06 -8.41 -1.56
N SER A 110 8.94 -8.49 -0.84
CA SER A 110 8.84 -9.29 0.38
C SER A 110 8.49 -10.75 0.09
N ASP A 111 8.63 -11.58 1.10
CA ASP A 111 7.88 -12.83 1.17
C ASP A 111 6.39 -12.58 1.34
N THR A 112 5.58 -13.63 1.26
CA THR A 112 4.14 -13.59 1.55
C THR A 112 3.90 -13.50 3.05
N PHE A 113 2.98 -12.63 3.45
CA PHE A 113 2.56 -12.43 4.83
C PHE A 113 1.04 -12.41 4.95
N PHE A 114 0.52 -12.94 6.05
CA PHE A 114 -0.85 -12.63 6.49
C PHE A 114 -0.82 -11.23 7.11
N TYR A 115 -1.44 -10.28 6.45
CA TYR A 115 -1.34 -8.88 6.85
C TYR A 115 -2.64 -8.41 7.52
N VAL A 116 -2.54 -7.96 8.77
CA VAL A 116 -3.72 -7.60 9.57
C VAL A 116 -4.58 -6.51 8.93
N PRO A 117 -4.01 -5.41 8.35
CA PRO A 117 -4.82 -4.38 7.71
C PRO A 117 -5.66 -4.87 6.52
N THR A 118 -5.32 -6.02 5.92
CA THR A 118 -6.11 -6.68 4.87
C THR A 118 -7.11 -7.71 5.41
N SER A 119 -7.46 -7.64 6.69
CA SER A 119 -8.27 -8.67 7.36
C SER A 119 -7.59 -10.06 7.38
N GLY A 120 -6.25 -10.07 7.35
CA GLY A 120 -5.45 -11.30 7.37
C GLY A 120 -5.34 -12.01 6.02
N GLU A 121 -5.70 -11.35 4.91
CA GLU A 121 -5.43 -11.93 3.58
C GLU A 121 -3.93 -12.04 3.34
N PRO A 122 -3.47 -13.11 2.67
CA PRO A 122 -2.08 -13.26 2.29
C PRO A 122 -1.71 -12.27 1.18
N VAL A 123 -0.69 -11.46 1.44
CA VAL A 123 -0.17 -10.45 0.52
C VAL A 123 1.34 -10.50 0.47
N PHE A 124 1.93 -9.94 -0.57
CA PHE A 124 3.33 -9.56 -0.61
C PHE A 124 3.45 -8.07 -0.93
N PHE A 125 4.58 -7.49 -0.58
CA PHE A 125 4.86 -6.07 -0.78
C PHE A 125 5.95 -5.89 -1.82
N LEU A 126 5.72 -4.97 -2.75
CA LEU A 126 6.72 -4.47 -3.67
C LEU A 126 7.01 -3.03 -3.32
N ALA A 127 8.26 -2.70 -3.05
CA ALA A 127 8.68 -1.38 -2.65
C ALA A 127 9.73 -0.79 -3.60
N ALA A 128 9.61 0.50 -3.87
CA ALA A 128 10.58 1.29 -4.62
C ALA A 128 10.91 2.58 -3.87
N ALA A 129 12.16 3.03 -4.00
CA ALA A 129 12.63 4.24 -3.38
C ALA A 129 12.09 5.49 -4.09
N VAL A 130 11.55 6.44 -3.31
CA VAL A 130 11.20 7.79 -3.75
C VAL A 130 12.37 8.72 -3.43
N ARG A 131 12.88 9.43 -4.42
CA ARG A 131 14.04 10.30 -4.29
C ARG A 131 13.74 11.73 -4.70
N SER A 132 14.44 12.64 -4.04
CA SER A 132 14.54 14.05 -4.44
C SER A 132 16.01 14.34 -4.78
N GLY A 133 16.35 14.37 -6.07
CA GLY A 133 17.75 14.34 -6.50
C GLY A 133 18.43 13.04 -6.06
N THR A 134 19.49 13.15 -5.25
CA THR A 134 20.22 12.01 -4.68
C THR A 134 19.60 11.49 -3.38
N ASP A 135 18.78 12.29 -2.71
CA ASP A 135 18.31 12.01 -1.37
C ASP A 135 17.11 11.02 -1.41
N LEU A 136 17.14 10.03 -0.55
CA LEU A 136 16.06 9.09 -0.34
C LEU A 136 15.07 9.73 0.64
N VAL A 137 13.89 10.14 0.13
CA VAL A 137 12.88 10.87 0.91
C VAL A 137 11.70 10.00 1.33
N GLY A 138 11.48 8.89 0.64
CA GLY A 138 10.35 8.01 0.94
C GLY A 138 10.45 6.65 0.25
N ALA A 139 9.48 5.82 0.55
CA ALA A 139 9.22 4.56 -0.13
C ALA A 139 7.81 4.57 -0.70
N LEU A 140 7.67 4.20 -1.97
CA LEU A 140 6.41 3.79 -2.57
C LEU A 140 6.29 2.29 -2.39
N VAL A 141 5.25 1.85 -1.70
CA VAL A 141 5.01 0.43 -1.42
C VAL A 141 3.66 0.04 -1.99
N THR A 142 3.63 -1.01 -2.78
CA THR A 142 2.39 -1.61 -3.26
C THR A 142 2.13 -2.92 -2.55
N GLU A 143 0.90 -3.13 -2.15
CA GLU A 143 0.41 -4.36 -1.57
C GLU A 143 -0.27 -5.18 -2.65
N VAL A 144 0.22 -6.40 -2.89
CA VAL A 144 -0.27 -7.29 -3.93
C VAL A 144 -0.88 -8.54 -3.28
N PRO A 145 -2.17 -8.82 -3.50
CA PRO A 145 -2.78 -10.02 -2.97
C PRO A 145 -2.26 -11.26 -3.69
N VAL A 146 -1.97 -12.33 -2.94
CA VAL A 146 -1.47 -13.60 -3.51
C VAL A 146 -2.45 -14.16 -4.54
N ARG A 147 -3.75 -13.95 -4.36
CA ARG A 147 -4.78 -14.34 -5.34
C ARG A 147 -4.53 -13.75 -6.73
N ALA A 148 -4.02 -12.52 -6.85
CA ALA A 148 -3.74 -11.91 -8.16
C ALA A 148 -2.68 -12.72 -8.93
N LEU A 149 -1.67 -13.24 -8.23
CA LEU A 149 -0.68 -14.14 -8.83
C LEU A 149 -1.31 -15.48 -9.19
N THR A 150 -2.12 -16.04 -8.30
CA THR A 150 -2.83 -17.29 -8.56
C THR A 150 -3.73 -17.18 -9.79
N ASP A 151 -4.50 -16.10 -9.89
CA ASP A 151 -5.39 -15.85 -11.03
C ASP A 151 -4.64 -15.79 -12.37
N VAL A 152 -3.46 -15.18 -12.39
CA VAL A 152 -2.59 -15.14 -13.57
C VAL A 152 -2.05 -16.54 -13.89
N MET A 153 -1.55 -17.26 -12.90
CA MET A 153 -0.94 -18.59 -13.08
C MET A 153 -1.96 -19.66 -13.48
N THR A 154 -3.19 -19.54 -13.02
CA THR A 154 -4.26 -20.52 -13.28
C THR A 154 -5.24 -20.07 -14.36
N ALA A 155 -4.97 -18.94 -15.05
CA ALA A 155 -5.93 -18.32 -15.97
C ALA A 155 -7.34 -18.18 -15.36
N GLN A 156 -7.42 -17.77 -14.08
CA GLN A 156 -8.67 -17.65 -13.31
C GLN A 156 -9.42 -18.98 -13.18
N GLY A 157 -8.70 -20.11 -13.18
CA GLY A 157 -9.28 -21.46 -13.15
C GLY A 157 -9.78 -21.97 -14.51
N ASP A 158 -9.56 -21.23 -15.59
CA ASP A 158 -9.87 -21.66 -16.95
C ASP A 158 -8.75 -22.55 -17.52
N TRP A 159 -8.65 -23.74 -16.95
CA TRP A 159 -7.63 -24.74 -17.31
C TRP A 159 -7.72 -25.15 -18.77
N GLN A 160 -8.93 -25.19 -19.34
CA GLN A 160 -9.16 -25.55 -20.75
C GLN A 160 -8.49 -24.56 -21.69
N ARG A 161 -8.52 -23.25 -21.37
CA ARG A 161 -7.84 -22.21 -22.16
C ARG A 161 -6.33 -22.37 -22.17
N LEU A 162 -5.76 -22.95 -21.10
CA LEU A 162 -4.33 -23.26 -21.01
C LEU A 162 -3.94 -24.59 -21.68
N GLY A 163 -4.91 -25.31 -22.27
CA GLY A 163 -4.68 -26.65 -22.83
C GLY A 163 -4.54 -27.74 -21.80
N LEU A 164 -4.84 -27.44 -20.55
CA LEU A 164 -4.90 -28.38 -19.45
C LEU A 164 -6.33 -28.92 -19.35
N GLY A 165 -6.50 -30.17 -18.94
CA GLY A 165 -7.83 -30.80 -18.80
C GLY A 165 -8.78 -30.04 -17.85
N ALA A 166 -9.95 -30.58 -17.56
CA ALA A 166 -10.93 -29.95 -16.70
C ALA A 166 -10.45 -29.78 -15.24
N SER A 167 -9.42 -30.52 -14.82
CA SER A 167 -8.81 -30.48 -13.49
C SER A 167 -7.49 -29.69 -13.40
N GLY A 168 -6.98 -29.20 -14.52
CA GLY A 168 -5.68 -28.54 -14.56
C GLY A 168 -4.48 -29.49 -14.68
N GLU A 169 -4.72 -30.74 -15.06
CA GLU A 169 -3.71 -31.79 -15.27
C GLU A 169 -3.35 -31.95 -16.75
#